data_3f1eb4774ec87a4adf8418b47e5adc6d
#
_entry.id   3f1eb4774ec87a4adf8418b47e5adc6d
#
_cell.length_a   1.000
_cell.length_b   1.000
_cell.length_c   1.000
_cell.angle_alpha   90.00
_cell.angle_beta   90.00
_cell.angle_gamma   90.00
#
_symmetry.space_group_name_H-M   'P 1'
#
loop_
_entity.id
_entity.type
_entity.pdbx_description
1 polymer ?
#
loop_
_entity_poly.entity_id
_entity_poly.type
_entity_poly.pdbx_seq_one_letter_code
_entity_poly.pdbx_strand_id
1 'polypeptide(L)'
;MVRPDALRFQPSDAEEPESSPRSRWGEQPFAPETVAMMRRTRRHPRPTQFDYLHVHRLVDDLAAVLARLGPGVEDVLDIFCGTRPYNDLLPPEARVTGLDIPGNPYGVAEVVSDEFLPFPDGSFDLVMCIEGFHYVSDPAKGVAEIRRVLRPGGHAVVSVPFVWEYDRTALEHRFTGPELANLFRRWEEVAVIENGGRAVSWATLTGLVVSMGEWHVPARLNLRRLARPLFSGLYIVINGVGLLLDRAERRFARSSLTLPMNLLVTARRPPAERHS
;
A
#
# COMPACT_ATOMS: atom_id res chain seq x y z
N MET A 1 28.29 -24.68 1.69
CA MET A 1 28.21 -25.05 0.26
C MET A 1 27.19 -24.09 -0.35
N VAL A 2 27.65 -22.96 -0.93
CA VAL A 2 26.78 -21.96 -1.55
C VAL A 2 26.29 -22.52 -2.89
N ARG A 3 24.98 -22.53 -3.12
CA ARG A 3 24.42 -22.98 -4.39
C ARG A 3 24.90 -22.05 -5.51
N PRO A 4 25.30 -22.58 -6.69
CA PRO A 4 25.82 -21.77 -7.80
C PRO A 4 24.81 -20.85 -8.49
N ASP A 5 23.56 -20.86 -8.07
CA ASP A 5 22.46 -20.10 -8.67
C ASP A 5 22.19 -18.77 -7.95
N ALA A 6 23.20 -18.21 -7.27
CA ALA A 6 23.09 -16.84 -6.75
C ALA A 6 22.83 -15.90 -7.94
N LEU A 7 21.66 -15.27 -7.95
CA LEU A 7 21.28 -14.26 -8.91
C LEU A 7 22.40 -13.20 -9.00
N ARG A 8 23.18 -13.23 -10.08
CA ARG A 8 24.11 -12.16 -10.40
C ARG A 8 23.29 -11.03 -10.97
N PHE A 9 22.98 -10.05 -10.13
CA PHE A 9 22.42 -8.80 -10.58
C PHE A 9 23.53 -8.03 -11.30
N GLN A 10 23.44 -7.93 -12.63
CA GLN A 10 24.30 -7.02 -13.40
C GLN A 10 23.45 -5.78 -13.72
N PRO A 11 23.86 -4.59 -13.25
CA PRO A 11 23.12 -3.35 -13.53
C PRO A 11 23.00 -3.02 -15.04
N SER A 12 23.84 -3.64 -15.88
CA SER A 12 23.81 -3.47 -17.34
C SER A 12 22.73 -4.29 -18.04
N ASP A 13 22.08 -5.23 -17.34
CA ASP A 13 21.03 -6.08 -17.92
C ASP A 13 19.62 -5.51 -17.67
N ALA A 14 19.53 -4.31 -17.10
CA ALA A 14 18.32 -3.51 -17.15
C ALA A 14 18.16 -2.95 -18.57
N GLU A 15 17.94 -3.82 -19.56
CA GLU A 15 17.19 -3.44 -20.74
C GLU A 15 15.91 -2.80 -20.24
N GLU A 16 15.56 -1.63 -20.75
CA GLU A 16 14.24 -1.02 -20.50
C GLU A 16 13.22 -2.15 -20.63
N PRO A 17 12.34 -2.38 -19.64
CA PRO A 17 11.41 -3.47 -19.74
C PRO A 17 10.54 -3.26 -20.96
N GLU A 18 10.82 -4.00 -22.03
CA GLU A 18 10.00 -4.03 -23.27
C GLU A 18 8.57 -4.48 -23.02
N SER A 19 8.29 -5.03 -21.85
CA SER A 19 6.95 -5.39 -21.41
C SER A 19 6.35 -4.25 -20.59
N SER A 20 5.55 -3.41 -21.24
CA SER A 20 4.56 -2.55 -20.57
C SER A 20 3.87 -3.36 -19.45
N PRO A 21 3.56 -2.75 -18.29
CA PRO A 21 2.77 -3.37 -17.21
C PRO A 21 1.47 -4.06 -17.67
N ARG A 22 1.01 -3.74 -18.88
CA ARG A 22 -0.15 -4.39 -19.54
C ARG A 22 -0.09 -5.90 -19.62
N SER A 23 1.10 -6.49 -19.75
CA SER A 23 1.25 -7.95 -19.87
C SER A 23 0.91 -8.71 -18.57
N ARG A 24 0.91 -8.03 -17.43
CA ARG A 24 0.72 -8.63 -16.11
C ARG A 24 -0.75 -8.92 -15.77
N TRP A 25 -1.68 -8.10 -16.28
CA TRP A 25 -3.10 -8.13 -15.89
C TRP A 25 -4.04 -8.63 -16.99
N GLY A 26 -3.51 -8.91 -18.19
CA GLY A 26 -4.31 -9.22 -19.36
C GLY A 26 -4.79 -7.97 -20.13
N GLU A 27 -5.35 -8.17 -21.32
CA GLU A 27 -5.73 -7.08 -22.22
C GLU A 27 -7.10 -6.46 -21.91
N GLN A 28 -7.87 -7.02 -20.99
CA GLN A 28 -9.23 -6.56 -20.72
C GLN A 28 -9.42 -6.09 -19.27
N PRO A 29 -10.17 -4.99 -19.07
CA PRO A 29 -10.56 -4.55 -17.72
C PRO A 29 -11.33 -5.65 -16.99
N PHE A 30 -11.19 -5.67 -15.68
CA PHE A 30 -12.00 -6.55 -14.82
C PHE A 30 -13.47 -6.17 -14.88
N ALA A 31 -14.34 -7.17 -14.79
CA ALA A 31 -15.77 -6.94 -14.66
C ALA A 31 -16.06 -6.07 -13.42
N PRO A 32 -17.05 -5.15 -13.47
CA PRO A 32 -17.37 -4.26 -12.37
C PRO A 32 -17.62 -4.98 -11.03
N GLU A 33 -18.22 -6.16 -11.07
CA GLU A 33 -18.48 -6.99 -9.89
C GLU A 33 -17.18 -7.50 -9.26
N THR A 34 -16.17 -7.83 -10.09
CA THR A 34 -14.83 -8.24 -9.64
C THR A 34 -14.14 -7.09 -8.94
N VAL A 35 -14.16 -5.88 -9.54
CA VAL A 35 -13.58 -4.66 -8.93
C VAL A 35 -14.30 -4.35 -7.61
N ALA A 36 -15.62 -4.44 -7.56
CA ALA A 36 -16.40 -4.21 -6.35
C ALA A 36 -16.08 -5.24 -5.24
N MET A 37 -15.91 -6.51 -5.61
CA MET A 37 -15.51 -7.56 -4.68
C MET A 37 -14.10 -7.30 -4.13
N MET A 38 -13.12 -6.98 -4.99
CA MET A 38 -11.74 -6.66 -4.58
C MET A 38 -11.72 -5.46 -3.63
N ARG A 39 -12.44 -4.37 -3.97
CA ARG A 39 -12.61 -3.19 -3.11
C ARG A 39 -13.13 -3.56 -1.75
N ARG A 40 -14.23 -4.32 -1.68
CA ARG A 40 -14.84 -4.76 -0.41
C ARG A 40 -13.88 -5.61 0.41
N THR A 41 -13.18 -6.54 -0.22
CA THR A 41 -12.24 -7.45 0.46
C THR A 41 -11.07 -6.67 1.07
N ARG A 42 -10.55 -5.67 0.36
CA ARG A 42 -9.47 -4.81 0.85
C ARG A 42 -9.94 -3.84 1.94
N ARG A 43 -11.16 -3.30 1.79
CA ARG A 43 -11.74 -2.35 2.77
C ARG A 43 -12.23 -3.01 4.05
N HIS A 44 -12.79 -4.21 3.93
CA HIS A 44 -13.37 -4.97 5.03
C HIS A 44 -12.78 -6.39 5.08
N PRO A 45 -11.51 -6.51 5.50
CA PRO A 45 -10.84 -7.80 5.58
C PRO A 45 -11.55 -8.71 6.59
N ARG A 46 -11.45 -10.02 6.38
CA ARG A 46 -12.08 -11.02 7.24
C ARG A 46 -11.02 -11.92 7.88
N PRO A 47 -11.21 -12.40 9.13
CA PRO A 47 -10.27 -13.31 9.78
C PRO A 47 -9.98 -14.60 9.02
N THR A 48 -10.80 -14.93 8.01
CA THR A 48 -10.62 -16.07 7.11
C THR A 48 -9.64 -15.79 5.96
N GLN A 49 -9.00 -14.62 5.93
CA GLN A 49 -7.98 -14.23 4.93
C GLN A 49 -6.60 -14.31 5.57
N PHE A 50 -5.62 -14.72 4.78
CA PHE A 50 -4.24 -14.86 5.26
C PHE A 50 -3.61 -13.54 5.68
N ASP A 51 -3.96 -12.44 4.99
CA ASP A 51 -3.46 -11.09 5.18
C ASP A 51 -4.35 -10.21 6.09
N TYR A 52 -5.30 -10.80 6.81
CA TYR A 52 -6.29 -10.08 7.60
C TYR A 52 -5.68 -9.04 8.53
N LEU A 53 -4.71 -9.43 9.38
CA LEU A 53 -4.15 -8.52 10.38
C LEU A 53 -3.41 -7.35 9.75
N HIS A 54 -2.66 -7.60 8.68
CA HIS A 54 -1.96 -6.58 7.92
C HIS A 54 -2.95 -5.54 7.38
N VAL A 55 -3.94 -5.99 6.61
CA VAL A 55 -4.92 -5.10 5.97
C VAL A 55 -5.78 -4.39 7.02
N HIS A 56 -6.21 -5.08 8.08
CA HIS A 56 -6.99 -4.51 9.17
C HIS A 56 -6.23 -3.37 9.86
N ARG A 57 -4.94 -3.57 10.18
CA ARG A 57 -4.11 -2.51 10.77
C ARG A 57 -3.93 -1.31 9.87
N LEU A 58 -3.66 -1.55 8.58
CA LEU A 58 -3.56 -0.47 7.60
C LEU A 58 -4.85 0.35 7.52
N VAL A 59 -6.00 -0.31 7.46
CA VAL A 59 -7.31 0.35 7.40
C VAL A 59 -7.59 1.17 8.67
N ASP A 60 -7.31 0.61 9.85
CA ASP A 60 -7.52 1.29 11.13
C ASP A 60 -6.65 2.55 11.25
N ASP A 61 -5.35 2.42 10.94
CA ASP A 61 -4.41 3.53 11.03
C ASP A 61 -4.71 4.60 9.97
N LEU A 62 -5.06 4.20 8.75
CA LEU A 62 -5.48 5.11 7.69
C LEU A 62 -6.75 5.87 8.07
N ALA A 63 -7.77 5.17 8.60
CA ALA A 63 -8.99 5.80 9.08
C ALA A 63 -8.72 6.82 10.19
N ALA A 64 -7.84 6.47 11.14
CA ALA A 64 -7.45 7.38 12.23
C ALA A 64 -6.68 8.61 11.70
N VAL A 65 -5.85 8.46 10.69
CA VAL A 65 -5.13 9.56 10.04
C VAL A 65 -6.11 10.47 9.32
N LEU A 66 -6.94 9.92 8.43
CA LEU A 66 -7.87 10.71 7.62
C LEU A 66 -8.89 11.46 8.47
N ALA A 67 -9.38 10.85 9.56
CA ALA A 67 -10.29 11.51 10.50
C ALA A 67 -9.68 12.75 11.19
N ARG A 68 -8.34 12.82 11.31
CA ARG A 68 -7.65 13.98 11.92
C ARG A 68 -7.48 15.15 10.96
N LEU A 69 -7.55 14.92 9.65
CA LEU A 69 -7.39 15.99 8.66
C LEU A 69 -8.57 16.96 8.67
N GLY A 70 -9.73 16.52 9.17
CA GLY A 70 -10.91 17.36 9.38
C GLY A 70 -11.70 17.68 8.10
N PRO A 71 -12.68 18.58 8.19
CA PRO A 71 -13.64 18.83 7.11
C PRO A 71 -13.11 19.70 5.96
N GLY A 72 -11.86 20.20 6.04
CA GLY A 72 -11.27 21.05 5.02
C GLY A 72 -10.69 20.33 3.80
N VAL A 73 -10.87 19.00 3.70
CA VAL A 73 -10.40 18.19 2.59
C VAL A 73 -11.50 18.07 1.53
N GLU A 74 -11.39 18.85 0.45
CA GLU A 74 -12.37 18.89 -0.63
C GLU A 74 -11.87 18.17 -1.88
N ASP A 75 -10.65 18.48 -2.35
CA ASP A 75 -10.05 17.89 -3.55
C ASP A 75 -8.97 16.88 -3.16
N VAL A 76 -9.19 15.62 -3.50
CA VAL A 76 -8.31 14.50 -3.16
C VAL A 76 -7.74 13.85 -4.41
N LEU A 77 -6.44 13.64 -4.44
CA LEU A 77 -5.77 12.79 -5.43
C LEU A 77 -5.38 11.46 -4.80
N ASP A 78 -5.81 10.36 -5.38
CA ASP A 78 -5.45 8.99 -4.97
C ASP A 78 -4.59 8.36 -6.07
N ILE A 79 -3.27 8.28 -5.82
CA ILE A 79 -2.26 7.80 -6.78
C ILE A 79 -2.05 6.30 -6.57
N PHE A 80 -1.98 5.52 -7.65
CA PHE A 80 -1.95 4.06 -7.63
C PHE A 80 -3.14 3.49 -6.86
N CYS A 81 -4.31 4.07 -7.15
CA CYS A 81 -5.52 3.90 -6.36
C CYS A 81 -6.16 2.51 -6.48
N GLY A 82 -5.78 1.70 -7.46
CA GLY A 82 -6.33 0.38 -7.69
C GLY A 82 -7.86 0.41 -7.77
N THR A 83 -8.50 -0.38 -6.93
CA THR A 83 -9.97 -0.44 -6.84
C THR A 83 -10.58 0.68 -5.99
N ARG A 84 -9.79 1.65 -5.52
CA ARG A 84 -10.19 2.75 -4.63
C ARG A 84 -10.86 2.26 -3.34
N PRO A 85 -10.22 1.39 -2.55
CA PRO A 85 -10.87 0.74 -1.40
C PRO A 85 -11.07 1.69 -0.22
N TYR A 86 -10.44 2.86 -0.20
CA TYR A 86 -10.39 3.75 0.97
C TYR A 86 -11.19 5.05 0.79
N ASN A 87 -11.88 5.23 -0.36
CA ASN A 87 -12.60 6.47 -0.65
C ASN A 87 -13.73 6.76 0.36
N ASP A 88 -14.33 5.73 0.96
CA ASP A 88 -15.36 5.86 1.99
C ASP A 88 -14.84 6.32 3.36
N LEU A 89 -13.51 6.43 3.51
CA LEU A 89 -12.86 7.03 4.70
C LEU A 89 -12.73 8.55 4.59
N LEU A 90 -12.95 9.10 3.41
CA LEU A 90 -12.89 10.53 3.13
C LEU A 90 -14.23 11.21 3.44
N PRO A 91 -14.26 12.55 3.61
CA PRO A 91 -15.52 13.28 3.71
C PRO A 91 -16.45 12.96 2.54
N PRO A 92 -17.77 12.79 2.76
CA PRO A 92 -18.71 12.41 1.70
C PRO A 92 -18.74 13.38 0.52
N GLU A 93 -18.43 14.65 0.77
CA GLU A 93 -18.38 15.75 -0.21
C GLU A 93 -17.07 15.84 -0.96
N ALA A 94 -16.04 15.08 -0.56
CA ALA A 94 -14.72 15.13 -1.19
C ALA A 94 -14.75 14.65 -2.64
N ARG A 95 -14.17 15.45 -3.53
CA ARG A 95 -13.97 15.11 -4.94
C ARG A 95 -12.69 14.30 -5.09
N VAL A 96 -12.82 13.01 -5.33
CA VAL A 96 -11.68 12.10 -5.42
C VAL A 96 -11.31 11.83 -6.87
N THR A 97 -10.12 12.28 -7.27
CA THR A 97 -9.48 11.92 -8.55
C THR A 97 -8.54 10.74 -8.30
N GLY A 98 -8.76 9.62 -8.99
CA GLY A 98 -7.88 8.45 -8.92
C GLY A 98 -7.02 8.34 -10.15
N LEU A 99 -5.74 8.02 -9.97
CA LEU A 99 -4.81 7.64 -11.02
C LEU A 99 -4.22 6.27 -10.74
N ASP A 100 -3.91 5.52 -11.81
CA ASP A 100 -3.21 4.24 -11.71
C ASP A 100 -2.26 4.04 -12.91
N ILE A 101 -1.52 2.95 -12.90
CA ILE A 101 -0.55 2.62 -13.96
C ILE A 101 -1.22 2.47 -15.32
N PRO A 102 -0.50 2.72 -16.43
CA PRO A 102 -0.97 2.45 -17.77
C PRO A 102 -1.44 1.00 -17.94
N GLY A 103 -2.58 0.81 -18.57
CA GLY A 103 -3.19 -0.50 -18.78
C GLY A 103 -3.75 -1.14 -17.52
N ASN A 104 -4.04 -0.37 -16.46
CA ASN A 104 -4.66 -0.91 -15.25
C ASN A 104 -6.02 -1.56 -15.55
N PRO A 105 -6.35 -2.69 -14.87
CA PRO A 105 -7.59 -3.41 -15.14
C PRO A 105 -8.80 -2.83 -14.39
N TYR A 106 -8.63 -1.74 -13.65
CA TYR A 106 -9.67 -1.22 -12.74
C TYR A 106 -10.54 -0.14 -13.40
N GLY A 107 -10.21 0.29 -14.62
CA GLY A 107 -10.98 1.31 -15.34
C GLY A 107 -10.81 2.73 -14.77
N VAL A 108 -9.68 3.01 -14.14
CA VAL A 108 -9.32 4.36 -13.65
C VAL A 108 -8.37 5.06 -14.63
N ALA A 109 -8.27 6.38 -14.53
CA ALA A 109 -7.36 7.16 -15.36
C ALA A 109 -5.91 6.71 -15.17
N GLU A 110 -5.11 6.79 -16.23
CA GLU A 110 -3.72 6.33 -16.24
C GLU A 110 -2.77 7.47 -15.85
N VAL A 111 -1.76 7.12 -15.05
CA VAL A 111 -0.57 7.96 -14.86
C VAL A 111 0.35 7.73 -16.06
N VAL A 112 0.70 8.80 -16.76
CA VAL A 112 1.60 8.73 -17.92
C VAL A 112 3.05 8.60 -17.47
N SER A 113 3.39 9.19 -16.32
CA SER A 113 4.72 9.15 -15.71
C SER A 113 4.59 9.17 -14.18
N ASP A 114 5.38 8.35 -13.50
CA ASP A 114 5.49 8.33 -12.05
C ASP A 114 6.31 9.52 -11.49
N GLU A 115 7.01 10.23 -12.38
CA GLU A 115 7.77 11.43 -12.06
C GLU A 115 7.02 12.74 -12.30
N PHE A 116 5.87 12.70 -13.03
CA PHE A 116 5.10 13.89 -13.36
C PHE A 116 3.60 13.61 -13.31
N LEU A 117 2.92 14.34 -12.43
CA LEU A 117 1.46 14.27 -12.29
C LEU A 117 0.78 15.27 -13.23
N PRO A 118 -0.23 14.85 -14.02
CA PRO A 118 -0.85 15.69 -15.06
C PRO A 118 -1.83 16.72 -14.50
N PHE A 119 -1.45 17.41 -13.42
CA PHE A 119 -2.27 18.43 -12.74
C PHE A 119 -1.49 19.72 -12.52
N PRO A 120 -2.17 20.86 -12.51
CA PRO A 120 -1.56 22.14 -12.13
C PRO A 120 -1.06 22.14 -10.67
N ASP A 121 -0.17 23.07 -10.37
CA ASP A 121 0.29 23.31 -9.00
C ASP A 121 -0.88 23.68 -8.08
N GLY A 122 -0.87 23.16 -6.86
CA GLY A 122 -1.86 23.52 -5.86
C GLY A 122 -3.31 23.12 -6.20
N SER A 123 -3.50 21.97 -6.84
CA SER A 123 -4.82 21.48 -7.24
C SER A 123 -5.56 20.74 -6.12
N PHE A 124 -4.85 20.15 -5.16
CA PHE A 124 -5.42 19.22 -4.19
C PHE A 124 -5.17 19.63 -2.74
N ASP A 125 -6.10 19.27 -1.85
CA ASP A 125 -5.97 19.42 -0.39
C ASP A 125 -5.30 18.20 0.24
N LEU A 126 -5.50 17.04 -0.37
CA LEU A 126 -4.93 15.76 0.05
C LEU A 126 -4.43 14.97 -1.14
N VAL A 127 -3.23 14.41 -1.01
CA VAL A 127 -2.71 13.36 -1.89
C VAL A 127 -2.54 12.09 -1.08
N MET A 128 -3.16 11.01 -1.54
CA MET A 128 -2.98 9.66 -1.02
C MET A 128 -2.19 8.81 -2.02
N CYS A 129 -1.31 7.95 -1.50
CA CYS A 129 -0.64 6.91 -2.28
C CYS A 129 -0.46 5.69 -1.38
N ILE A 130 -1.45 4.79 -1.39
CA ILE A 130 -1.53 3.68 -0.44
C ILE A 130 -1.04 2.40 -1.09
N GLU A 131 0.10 1.88 -0.60
CA GLU A 131 0.76 0.65 -1.11
C GLU A 131 1.15 0.75 -2.59
N GLY A 132 1.47 1.95 -3.09
CA GLY A 132 1.88 2.18 -4.47
C GLY A 132 3.21 2.92 -4.62
N PHE A 133 3.58 3.75 -3.63
CA PHE A 133 4.74 4.64 -3.74
C PHE A 133 6.10 3.91 -3.87
N HIS A 134 6.18 2.68 -3.43
CA HIS A 134 7.40 1.87 -3.56
C HIS A 134 7.74 1.48 -5.01
N TYR A 135 6.83 1.67 -5.96
CA TYR A 135 7.06 1.48 -7.39
C TYR A 135 7.54 2.74 -8.13
N VAL A 136 7.57 3.90 -7.48
CA VAL A 136 8.01 5.16 -8.08
C VAL A 136 9.51 5.07 -8.40
N SER A 137 9.89 5.40 -9.65
CA SER A 137 11.27 5.25 -10.13
C SER A 137 12.27 6.10 -9.36
N ASP A 138 11.90 7.37 -9.08
CA ASP A 138 12.66 8.32 -8.26
C ASP A 138 11.78 8.83 -7.11
N PRO A 139 11.90 8.25 -5.90
CA PRO A 139 11.09 8.67 -4.76
C PRO A 139 11.23 10.14 -4.37
N ALA A 140 12.40 10.75 -4.60
CA ALA A 140 12.60 12.15 -4.30
C ALA A 140 11.83 13.06 -5.26
N LYS A 141 11.81 12.73 -6.55
CA LYS A 141 10.97 13.41 -7.56
C LYS A 141 9.49 13.16 -7.28
N GLY A 142 9.11 11.93 -6.95
CA GLY A 142 7.73 11.60 -6.58
C GLY A 142 7.20 12.46 -5.43
N VAL A 143 7.99 12.63 -4.34
CA VAL A 143 7.64 13.51 -3.22
C VAL A 143 7.58 14.99 -3.66
N ALA A 144 8.47 15.42 -4.57
CA ALA A 144 8.45 16.78 -5.11
C ALA A 144 7.17 17.04 -5.92
N GLU A 145 6.72 16.09 -6.73
CA GLU A 145 5.48 16.18 -7.50
C GLU A 145 4.24 16.16 -6.61
N ILE A 146 4.19 15.29 -5.59
CA ILE A 146 3.14 15.32 -4.58
C ILE A 146 3.07 16.71 -3.93
N ARG A 147 4.24 17.29 -3.58
CA ARG A 147 4.29 18.65 -3.03
C ARG A 147 3.80 19.70 -4.01
N ARG A 148 4.14 19.59 -5.29
CA ARG A 148 3.74 20.56 -6.34
C ARG A 148 2.23 20.61 -6.49
N VAL A 149 1.58 19.46 -6.61
CA VAL A 149 0.13 19.40 -6.85
C VAL A 149 -0.73 19.66 -5.61
N LEU A 150 -0.19 19.54 -4.41
CA LEU A 150 -0.88 19.93 -3.17
C LEU A 150 -0.98 21.45 -3.04
N ARG A 151 -2.05 21.96 -2.48
CA ARG A 151 -2.16 23.34 -2.01
C ARG A 151 -1.20 23.60 -0.86
N PRO A 152 -0.72 24.86 -0.66
CA PRO A 152 -0.02 25.20 0.58
C PRO A 152 -0.88 24.85 1.81
N GLY A 153 -0.33 24.12 2.76
CA GLY A 153 -1.05 23.59 3.92
C GLY A 153 -1.77 22.26 3.67
N GLY A 154 -1.78 21.75 2.44
CA GLY A 154 -2.36 20.44 2.08
C GLY A 154 -1.53 19.27 2.63
N HIS A 155 -2.12 18.09 2.64
CA HIS A 155 -1.59 16.90 3.29
C HIS A 155 -1.20 15.80 2.30
N ALA A 156 -0.12 15.09 2.59
CA ALA A 156 0.25 13.84 1.94
C ALA A 156 0.08 12.67 2.92
N VAL A 157 -0.50 11.57 2.45
CA VAL A 157 -0.64 10.29 3.17
C VAL A 157 -0.13 9.19 2.26
N VAL A 158 1.04 8.64 2.60
CA VAL A 158 1.72 7.67 1.73
C VAL A 158 2.04 6.41 2.53
N SER A 159 1.66 5.23 2.04
CA SER A 159 2.08 3.97 2.64
C SER A 159 2.94 3.14 1.70
N VAL A 160 3.88 2.41 2.30
CA VAL A 160 4.81 1.52 1.61
C VAL A 160 4.96 0.21 2.38
N PRO A 161 5.11 -0.93 1.70
CA PRO A 161 5.40 -2.18 2.36
C PRO A 161 6.82 -2.16 2.93
N PHE A 162 6.98 -2.72 4.14
CA PHE A 162 8.27 -2.97 4.75
C PHE A 162 8.63 -4.47 4.68
N VAL A 163 7.75 -5.33 5.19
CA VAL A 163 7.91 -6.79 5.13
C VAL A 163 6.85 -7.37 4.19
N TRP A 164 7.22 -7.58 2.93
CA TRP A 164 6.34 -8.17 1.92
C TRP A 164 7.15 -8.84 0.81
N GLU A 165 6.51 -9.71 0.03
CA GLU A 165 7.09 -10.23 -1.21
C GLU A 165 7.39 -9.06 -2.17
N TYR A 166 8.44 -9.18 -2.97
CA TYR A 166 8.76 -8.21 -4.02
C TYR A 166 8.56 -8.81 -5.41
N ASP A 167 8.21 -7.94 -6.33
CA ASP A 167 8.10 -8.31 -7.73
C ASP A 167 9.49 -8.31 -8.38
N ARG A 168 9.92 -9.48 -8.86
CA ARG A 168 11.23 -9.63 -9.53
C ARG A 168 11.33 -8.91 -10.87
N THR A 169 10.20 -8.49 -11.44
CA THR A 169 10.09 -7.85 -12.76
C THR A 169 9.90 -6.35 -12.69
N ALA A 170 9.77 -5.79 -11.48
CA ALA A 170 9.57 -4.36 -11.24
C ALA A 170 10.68 -3.77 -10.38
N LEU A 171 11.02 -2.51 -10.61
CA LEU A 171 11.82 -1.75 -9.66
C LEU A 171 10.95 -1.46 -8.43
N GLU A 172 11.40 -1.90 -7.27
CA GLU A 172 10.73 -1.63 -6.01
C GLU A 172 11.69 -1.08 -4.96
N HIS A 173 11.25 -0.06 -4.25
CA HIS A 173 11.97 0.49 -3.11
C HIS A 173 11.46 -0.12 -1.80
N ARG A 174 12.38 -0.29 -0.84
CA ARG A 174 12.06 -0.62 0.55
C ARG A 174 12.66 0.43 1.45
N PHE A 175 11.84 1.02 2.29
CA PHE A 175 12.23 2.12 3.16
C PHE A 175 12.22 1.69 4.61
N THR A 176 13.19 2.14 5.39
CA THR A 176 13.06 2.21 6.84
C THR A 176 12.26 3.44 7.25
N GLY A 177 11.72 3.45 8.47
CA GLY A 177 10.98 4.62 8.97
C GLY A 177 11.78 5.94 8.88
N PRO A 178 13.06 5.98 9.31
CA PRO A 178 13.92 7.15 9.16
C PRO A 178 14.17 7.59 7.71
N GLU A 179 14.34 6.63 6.78
CA GLU A 179 14.49 6.96 5.35
C GLU A 179 13.23 7.57 4.77
N LEU A 180 12.08 6.96 5.06
CA LEU A 180 10.79 7.47 4.61
C LEU A 180 10.55 8.88 5.17
N ALA A 181 10.79 9.11 6.45
CA ALA A 181 10.72 10.45 7.06
C ALA A 181 11.67 11.45 6.38
N ASN A 182 12.90 11.01 6.02
CA ASN A 182 13.88 11.87 5.37
C ASN A 182 13.47 12.33 3.96
N LEU A 183 12.68 11.56 3.22
CA LEU A 183 12.10 12.01 1.95
C LEU A 183 11.20 13.23 2.14
N PHE A 184 10.51 13.32 3.29
CA PHE A 184 9.61 14.41 3.65
C PHE A 184 10.27 15.46 4.57
N ARG A 185 11.61 15.49 4.75
CA ARG A 185 12.32 16.37 5.70
C ARG A 185 12.05 17.89 5.53
N ARG A 186 11.58 18.31 4.35
CA ARG A 186 11.23 19.72 4.04
C ARG A 186 9.73 20.01 4.19
N TRP A 187 8.99 19.07 4.79
CA TRP A 187 7.57 19.20 5.06
C TRP A 187 7.35 19.48 6.54
N GLU A 188 6.16 19.93 6.89
CA GLU A 188 5.73 20.10 8.27
C GLU A 188 4.97 18.85 8.77
N GLU A 189 4.86 18.71 10.09
CA GLU A 189 4.05 17.67 10.75
C GLU A 189 4.34 16.25 10.22
N VAL A 190 5.61 15.98 9.92
CA VAL A 190 6.00 14.65 9.41
C VAL A 190 5.91 13.61 10.51
N ALA A 191 5.09 12.59 10.31
CA ALA A 191 4.98 11.45 11.20
C ALA A 191 5.00 10.13 10.40
N VAL A 192 5.73 9.15 10.93
CA VAL A 192 5.73 7.78 10.37
C VAL A 192 5.04 6.86 11.36
N ILE A 193 4.03 6.16 10.89
CA ILE A 193 3.24 5.18 11.63
C ILE A 193 3.63 3.80 11.15
N GLU A 194 3.93 2.91 12.08
CA GLU A 194 4.23 1.51 11.83
C GLU A 194 2.93 0.70 11.89
N ASN A 195 2.50 0.17 10.74
CA ASN A 195 1.29 -0.65 10.67
C ASN A 195 1.59 -2.06 11.20
N GLY A 196 1.22 -2.29 12.45
CA GLY A 196 1.51 -3.51 13.18
C GLY A 196 2.96 -3.58 13.68
N GLY A 197 3.28 -4.68 14.33
CA GLY A 197 4.62 -5.00 14.84
C GLY A 197 5.01 -6.43 14.46
N ARG A 198 5.93 -7.02 15.23
CA ARG A 198 6.43 -8.39 14.99
C ARG A 198 5.32 -9.43 14.98
N ALA A 199 4.33 -9.28 15.85
CA ALA A 199 3.21 -10.23 15.94
C ALA A 199 2.34 -10.21 14.67
N VAL A 200 2.05 -9.03 14.14
CA VAL A 200 1.30 -8.86 12.89
C VAL A 200 2.11 -9.43 11.72
N SER A 201 3.40 -9.13 11.64
CA SER A 201 4.30 -9.64 10.60
C SER A 201 4.40 -11.16 10.66
N TRP A 202 4.56 -11.73 11.87
CA TRP A 202 4.56 -13.19 12.04
C TRP A 202 3.26 -13.83 11.54
N ALA A 203 2.11 -13.30 11.94
CA ALA A 203 0.82 -13.87 11.54
C ALA A 203 0.61 -13.79 10.02
N THR A 204 0.93 -12.64 9.42
CA THR A 204 0.75 -12.42 7.98
C THR A 204 1.68 -13.32 7.17
N LEU A 205 2.98 -13.41 7.53
CA LEU A 205 3.93 -14.27 6.84
C LEU A 205 3.59 -15.76 7.02
N THR A 206 3.13 -16.18 8.20
CA THR A 206 2.66 -17.54 8.44
C THR A 206 1.44 -17.84 7.58
N GLY A 207 0.47 -16.91 7.52
CA GLY A 207 -0.69 -17.01 6.65
C GLY A 207 -0.32 -17.11 5.16
N LEU A 208 0.67 -16.31 4.73
CA LEU A 208 1.20 -16.36 3.36
C LEU A 208 1.78 -17.75 3.02
N VAL A 209 2.59 -18.34 3.91
CA VAL A 209 3.12 -19.69 3.71
C VAL A 209 1.99 -20.72 3.61
N VAL A 210 0.96 -20.61 4.45
CA VAL A 210 -0.22 -21.49 4.37
C VAL A 210 -0.98 -21.29 3.06
N SER A 211 -1.09 -20.06 2.56
CA SER A 211 -1.78 -19.75 1.29
C SER A 211 -1.08 -20.38 0.08
N MET A 212 0.24 -20.53 0.13
CA MET A 212 0.96 -21.27 -0.93
C MET A 212 0.46 -22.72 -1.02
N GLY A 213 0.17 -23.37 0.11
CA GLY A 213 -0.45 -24.68 0.14
C GLY A 213 -1.86 -24.68 -0.46
N GLU A 214 -2.68 -23.67 -0.16
CA GLU A 214 -4.02 -23.52 -0.73
C GLU A 214 -3.98 -23.37 -2.26
N TRP A 215 -3.04 -22.60 -2.80
CA TRP A 215 -2.89 -22.38 -4.24
C TRP A 215 -2.46 -23.64 -4.99
N HIS A 216 -1.72 -24.54 -4.34
CA HIS A 216 -1.30 -25.81 -4.92
C HIS A 216 -2.39 -26.89 -4.88
N VAL A 217 -3.51 -26.67 -4.20
CA VAL A 217 -4.65 -27.62 -4.25
C VAL A 217 -5.19 -27.66 -5.68
N PRO A 218 -5.24 -28.86 -6.31
CA PRO A 218 -5.73 -28.98 -7.67
C PRO A 218 -7.17 -28.46 -7.82
N ALA A 219 -7.42 -27.65 -8.86
CA ALA A 219 -8.77 -27.20 -9.17
C ALA A 219 -9.71 -28.33 -9.63
N ARG A 220 -9.12 -29.47 -10.05
CA ARG A 220 -9.85 -30.66 -10.48
C ARG A 220 -10.64 -31.24 -9.32
N LEU A 221 -11.81 -31.81 -9.62
CA LEU A 221 -12.70 -32.48 -8.66
C LEU A 221 -13.23 -31.61 -7.51
N ASN A 222 -13.30 -30.28 -7.69
CA ASN A 222 -13.74 -29.34 -6.64
C ASN A 222 -12.93 -29.41 -5.32
N LEU A 223 -11.73 -29.99 -5.32
CA LEU A 223 -10.88 -30.13 -4.13
C LEU A 223 -10.61 -28.79 -3.43
N ARG A 224 -10.48 -27.71 -4.19
CA ARG A 224 -10.35 -26.36 -3.60
C ARG A 224 -11.56 -25.97 -2.75
N ARG A 225 -12.78 -26.30 -3.19
CA ARG A 225 -14.00 -26.02 -2.40
C ARG A 225 -14.04 -26.81 -1.11
N LEU A 226 -13.58 -28.07 -1.15
CA LEU A 226 -13.51 -28.93 0.04
C LEU A 226 -12.39 -28.50 1.00
N ALA A 227 -11.24 -28.07 0.48
CA ALA A 227 -10.11 -27.61 1.28
C ALA A 227 -10.31 -26.21 1.89
N ARG A 228 -11.11 -25.34 1.26
CA ARG A 228 -11.34 -23.97 1.69
C ARG A 228 -11.74 -23.80 3.17
N PRO A 229 -12.65 -24.59 3.75
CA PRO A 229 -12.98 -24.47 5.17
C PRO A 229 -11.77 -24.74 6.08
N LEU A 230 -10.92 -25.71 5.71
CA LEU A 230 -9.68 -26.02 6.44
C LEU A 230 -8.73 -24.84 6.45
N PHE A 231 -8.42 -24.26 5.28
CA PHE A 231 -7.55 -23.10 5.18
C PHE A 231 -8.16 -21.88 5.91
N SER A 232 -9.46 -21.63 5.76
CA SER A 232 -10.16 -20.58 6.50
C SER A 232 -10.03 -20.77 8.02
N GLY A 233 -10.15 -22.01 8.51
CA GLY A 233 -9.95 -22.34 9.92
C GLY A 233 -8.52 -22.06 10.38
N LEU A 234 -7.51 -22.43 9.58
CA LEU A 234 -6.11 -22.13 9.86
C LEU A 234 -5.85 -20.62 9.92
N TYR A 235 -6.40 -19.85 8.97
CA TYR A 235 -6.26 -18.39 8.99
C TYR A 235 -6.90 -17.77 10.23
N ILE A 236 -8.09 -18.23 10.64
CA ILE A 236 -8.73 -17.76 11.88
C ILE A 236 -7.82 -18.00 13.10
N VAL A 237 -7.21 -19.18 13.21
CA VAL A 237 -6.31 -19.51 14.32
C VAL A 237 -5.05 -18.63 14.27
N ILE A 238 -4.39 -18.54 13.11
CA ILE A 238 -3.17 -17.73 12.94
C ILE A 238 -3.45 -16.26 13.28
N ASN A 239 -4.53 -15.69 12.72
CA ASN A 239 -4.92 -14.32 12.96
C ASN A 239 -5.35 -14.09 14.42
N GLY A 240 -6.04 -15.04 15.04
CA GLY A 240 -6.41 -14.98 16.46
C GLY A 240 -5.20 -14.95 17.39
N VAL A 241 -4.24 -15.85 17.17
CA VAL A 241 -2.96 -15.86 17.90
C VAL A 241 -2.19 -14.57 17.65
N GLY A 242 -2.07 -14.14 16.38
CA GLY A 242 -1.41 -12.89 16.01
C GLY A 242 -2.02 -11.68 16.72
N LEU A 243 -3.34 -11.61 16.82
CA LEU A 243 -4.06 -10.52 17.51
C LEU A 243 -3.79 -10.52 19.03
N LEU A 244 -3.71 -11.69 19.66
CA LEU A 244 -3.37 -11.79 21.08
C LEU A 244 -1.91 -11.36 21.34
N LEU A 245 -0.99 -11.80 20.48
CA LEU A 245 0.42 -11.42 20.57
C LEU A 245 0.62 -9.92 20.28
N ASP A 246 -0.09 -9.33 19.32
CA ASP A 246 -0.04 -7.91 19.02
C ASP A 246 -0.53 -7.07 20.23
N ARG A 247 -1.60 -7.50 20.91
CA ARG A 247 -2.05 -6.83 22.14
C ARG A 247 -0.99 -6.90 23.23
N ALA A 248 -0.34 -8.04 23.39
CA ALA A 248 0.74 -8.23 24.37
C ALA A 248 1.97 -7.38 23.98
N GLU A 249 2.37 -7.37 22.71
CA GLU A 249 3.47 -6.55 22.21
C GLU A 249 3.23 -5.07 22.50
N ARG A 250 2.07 -4.52 22.16
CA ARG A 250 1.71 -3.11 22.45
C ARG A 250 1.73 -2.76 23.93
N ARG A 251 1.42 -3.70 24.81
CA ARG A 251 1.37 -3.45 26.25
C ARG A 251 2.73 -3.58 26.93
N PHE A 252 3.57 -4.50 26.49
CA PHE A 252 4.78 -4.91 27.20
C PHE A 252 6.09 -4.63 26.46
N ALA A 253 6.08 -4.53 25.14
CA ALA A 253 7.31 -4.31 24.39
C ALA A 253 7.79 -2.85 24.54
N ARG A 254 9.05 -2.73 25.01
CA ARG A 254 9.79 -1.47 25.11
C ARG A 254 11.03 -1.48 24.21
N SER A 255 10.98 -2.21 23.12
CA SER A 255 12.11 -2.36 22.20
C SER A 255 12.18 -1.18 21.24
N SER A 256 13.40 -0.71 20.96
CA SER A 256 13.69 0.21 19.85
C SER A 256 13.74 -0.50 18.49
N LEU A 257 13.67 -1.86 18.50
CA LEU A 257 13.63 -2.66 17.28
C LEU A 257 12.19 -3.02 16.95
N THR A 258 11.83 -2.85 15.70
CA THR A 258 10.49 -3.09 15.18
C THR A 258 10.54 -3.93 13.91
N LEU A 259 9.44 -4.55 13.56
CA LEU A 259 9.27 -5.28 12.31
C LEU A 259 7.81 -5.08 11.83
N PRO A 260 7.46 -3.90 11.32
CA PRO A 260 6.12 -3.63 10.82
C PRO A 260 5.88 -4.31 9.47
N MET A 261 4.61 -4.51 9.10
CA MET A 261 4.27 -4.93 7.74
C MET A 261 4.42 -3.77 6.76
N ASN A 262 3.91 -2.60 7.14
CA ASN A 262 3.96 -1.39 6.34
C ASN A 262 4.39 -0.20 7.17
N LEU A 263 4.82 0.85 6.47
CA LEU A 263 5.03 2.18 7.00
C LEU A 263 4.04 3.13 6.35
N LEU A 264 3.39 3.96 7.15
CA LEU A 264 2.49 5.02 6.71
C LEU A 264 3.08 6.37 7.12
N VAL A 265 3.46 7.20 6.16
CA VAL A 265 3.91 8.57 6.44
C VAL A 265 2.77 9.55 6.20
N THR A 266 2.63 10.49 7.11
CA THR A 266 1.81 11.69 6.97
C THR A 266 2.70 12.90 7.00
N ALA A 267 2.42 13.87 6.13
CA ALA A 267 3.18 15.11 6.07
C ALA A 267 2.29 16.24 5.57
N ARG A 268 2.56 17.47 6.02
CA ARG A 268 1.86 18.67 5.59
C ARG A 268 2.76 19.52 4.72
N ARG A 269 2.26 19.98 3.56
CA ARG A 269 2.97 20.94 2.73
C ARG A 269 3.08 22.27 3.51
N PRO A 270 4.28 22.87 3.68
CA PRO A 270 4.42 24.18 4.29
C PRO A 270 3.51 25.21 3.63
N PRO A 271 2.95 26.17 4.38
CA PRO A 271 2.23 27.30 3.81
C PRO A 271 3.13 28.09 2.85
N ALA A 272 2.53 28.84 1.93
CA ALA A 272 3.30 29.74 1.08
C ALA A 272 4.01 30.76 1.97
N GLU A 273 5.31 30.97 1.73
CA GLU A 273 6.06 32.02 2.41
C GLU A 273 5.34 33.36 2.18
N ARG A 274 4.93 34.01 3.24
CA ARG A 274 4.45 35.38 3.14
C ARG A 274 5.66 36.27 2.84
N HIS A 275 5.81 36.66 1.60
CA HIS A 275 6.75 37.73 1.27
C HIS A 275 6.22 39.00 1.95
N SER A 276 6.83 39.34 3.09
CA SER A 276 6.61 40.61 3.80
C SER A 276 7.39 41.74 3.14
#